data_8fd88ee01088eb739ccb4f553a0ab9aa
#
_entry.id   8fd88ee01088eb739ccb4f553a0ab9aa
#
_cell.length_a   1.000
_cell.length_b   1.000
_cell.length_c   1.000
_cell.angle_alpha   90.00
_cell.angle_beta   90.00
_cell.angle_gamma   90.00
#
_symmetry.space_group_name_H-M   'P 1'
#
loop_
_entity.id
_entity.type
_entity.pdbx_description
1 polymer ?
#
loop_
_entity_poly.entity_id
_entity_poly.type
_entity_poly.pdbx_seq_one_letter_code
_entity_poly.pdbx_strand_id
1 'polypeptide(L)'
;MPFLLDVQSDLLDHLDTRVVIPLVKAKSCGGPPSESLKPVFTISGERHILLTPMLAGIPRKELGGEVDSLREKSFEIVAALDVLISGI
;
A
#
# COMPACT_ATOMS: atom_id res chain seq x y z
N MET A 1 3.70 -2.23 14.43
CA MET A 1 3.77 -1.19 13.38
C MET A 1 3.25 -1.74 12.07
N PRO A 2 2.44 -1.01 11.33
CA PRO A 2 2.02 -1.45 10.02
C PRO A 2 3.19 -1.38 9.03
N PHE A 3 3.13 -2.21 8.01
CA PHE A 3 4.03 -2.04 6.87
C PHE A 3 3.56 -0.85 6.04
N LEU A 4 4.47 -0.28 5.27
CA LEU A 4 4.16 0.78 4.32
C LEU A 4 4.51 0.29 2.91
N LEU A 5 3.55 0.38 2.00
CA LEU A 5 3.77 0.05 0.59
C LEU A 5 4.15 1.32 -0.15
N ASP A 6 5.36 1.35 -0.73
CA ASP A 6 5.82 2.46 -1.55
C ASP A 6 5.24 2.30 -2.95
N VAL A 7 4.37 3.23 -3.34
CA VAL A 7 3.68 3.18 -4.64
C VAL A 7 4.17 4.23 -5.62
N GLN A 8 5.20 4.99 -5.24
CA GLN A 8 5.69 6.06 -6.10
C GLN A 8 6.44 5.49 -7.32
N SER A 9 6.22 6.13 -8.48
CA SER A 9 6.93 5.74 -9.70
C SER A 9 8.44 5.94 -9.55
N ASP A 10 9.21 5.01 -10.11
CA ASP A 10 10.68 5.12 -10.12
C ASP A 10 11.14 6.36 -10.89
N LEU A 11 10.30 6.88 -11.79
CA LEU A 11 10.60 8.12 -12.50
C LEU A 11 10.72 9.33 -11.56
N LEU A 12 10.12 9.22 -10.36
CA LEU A 12 10.14 10.26 -9.34
C LEU A 12 11.09 9.92 -8.20
N ASP A 13 12.00 8.99 -8.43
CA ASP A 13 12.89 8.51 -7.37
C ASP A 13 13.85 9.56 -6.84
N HIS A 14 14.05 10.65 -7.59
CA HIS A 14 14.89 11.76 -7.15
C HIS A 14 14.25 12.65 -6.08
N LEU A 15 12.97 12.49 -5.81
CA LEU A 15 12.29 13.30 -4.80
C LEU A 15 12.66 12.84 -3.39
N ASP A 16 12.65 13.79 -2.45
CA ASP A 16 12.91 13.50 -1.04
C ASP A 16 11.74 12.88 -0.32
N THR A 17 10.60 12.80 -0.97
CA THR A 17 9.39 12.20 -0.42
C THR A 17 8.98 10.96 -1.19
N ARG A 18 8.28 10.06 -0.50
CA ARG A 18 7.73 8.85 -1.12
C ARG A 18 6.24 8.78 -0.79
N VAL A 19 5.44 8.40 -1.79
CA VAL A 19 4.01 8.16 -1.57
C VAL A 19 3.85 6.71 -1.13
N VAL A 20 3.22 6.53 0.03
CA VAL A 20 3.07 5.21 0.63
C VAL A 20 1.63 4.95 1.03
N ILE A 21 1.28 3.68 1.14
CA ILE A 21 -0.03 3.22 1.62
C ILE A 21 0.21 2.24 2.76
N PRO A 22 -0.43 2.44 3.94
CA PRO A 22 -0.25 1.51 5.05
C PRO A 22 -0.89 0.14 4.76
N LEU A 23 -0.22 -0.89 5.26
CA LEU A 23 -0.72 -2.27 5.26
C LEU A 23 -0.86 -2.70 6.71
N VAL A 24 -2.06 -3.12 7.12
CA VAL A 24 -2.31 -3.59 8.48
C VAL A 24 -2.72 -5.05 8.46
N LYS A 25 -2.44 -5.76 9.55
CA LYS A 25 -2.82 -7.17 9.65
C LYS A 25 -4.33 -7.31 9.51
N ALA A 26 -4.77 -8.25 8.70
CA ALA A 26 -6.19 -8.45 8.43
C ALA A 26 -6.97 -8.71 9.72
N LYS A 27 -6.39 -9.46 10.65
CA LYS A 27 -7.05 -9.79 11.91
C LYS A 27 -7.20 -8.61 12.86
N SER A 28 -6.45 -7.53 12.62
CA SER A 28 -6.51 -6.32 13.43
C SER A 28 -7.45 -5.27 12.86
N CYS A 29 -7.98 -5.51 11.66
CA CYS A 29 -8.86 -4.57 10.99
C CYS A 29 -10.31 -5.04 11.14
N GLY A 30 -11.15 -4.16 11.67
CA GLY A 30 -12.56 -4.45 11.83
C GLY A 30 -13.32 -4.33 10.52
N GLY A 31 -14.40 -5.08 10.39
CA GLY A 31 -15.27 -5.01 9.23
C GLY A 31 -14.80 -5.80 8.03
N PRO A 32 -15.68 -6.03 7.05
CA PRO A 32 -15.33 -6.77 5.84
C PRO A 32 -14.40 -5.95 4.96
N PRO A 33 -13.41 -6.59 4.29
CA PRO A 33 -12.55 -5.90 3.35
C PRO A 33 -13.34 -5.53 2.08
N SER A 34 -12.97 -4.41 1.49
CA SER A 34 -13.45 -4.02 0.17
C SER A 34 -12.38 -4.46 -0.83
N GLU A 35 -12.62 -5.53 -1.56
CA GLU A 35 -11.60 -6.14 -2.42
C GLU A 35 -11.04 -5.20 -3.48
N SER A 36 -11.86 -4.27 -3.98
CA SER A 36 -11.40 -3.35 -5.01
C SER A 36 -10.59 -2.19 -4.44
N LEU A 37 -11.01 -1.63 -3.29
CA LEU A 37 -10.35 -0.46 -2.69
C LEU A 37 -9.30 -0.86 -1.67
N LYS A 38 -9.54 -1.95 -0.93
CA LYS A 38 -8.66 -2.41 0.14
C LYS A 38 -8.27 -3.88 -0.09
N PRO A 39 -7.45 -4.14 -1.11
CA PRO A 39 -7.07 -5.54 -1.39
C PRO A 39 -6.24 -6.14 -0.27
N VAL A 40 -6.25 -7.47 -0.19
CA VAL A 40 -5.53 -8.22 0.82
C VAL A 40 -4.31 -8.88 0.17
N PHE A 41 -3.16 -8.76 0.82
CA PHE A 41 -1.92 -9.39 0.38
C PHE A 41 -1.30 -10.18 1.52
N THR A 42 -0.56 -11.24 1.17
CA THR A 42 0.18 -12.02 2.16
C THR A 42 1.63 -11.53 2.20
N ILE A 43 2.05 -11.09 3.38
CA ILE A 43 3.42 -10.60 3.60
C ILE A 43 3.98 -11.34 4.79
N SER A 44 5.14 -11.98 4.61
CA SER A 44 5.80 -12.76 5.68
C SER A 44 4.87 -13.79 6.31
N GLY A 45 4.01 -14.42 5.50
CA GLY A 45 3.10 -15.46 5.96
C GLY A 45 1.82 -14.98 6.62
N GLU A 46 1.61 -13.66 6.72
CA GLU A 46 0.40 -13.10 7.31
C GLU A 46 -0.37 -12.27 6.30
N ARG A 47 -1.70 -12.32 6.39
CA ARG A 47 -2.56 -11.52 5.53
C ARG A 47 -2.61 -10.07 6.03
N HIS A 48 -2.44 -9.15 5.11
CA HIS A 48 -2.49 -7.71 5.37
C HIS A 48 -3.49 -7.05 4.44
N ILE A 49 -4.15 -6.00 4.92
CA ILE A 49 -5.09 -5.21 4.13
C ILE A 49 -4.41 -3.90 3.75
N LEU A 50 -4.44 -3.57 2.46
CA LEU A 50 -3.91 -2.31 1.95
C LEU A 50 -4.96 -1.22 2.20
N LEU A 51 -4.61 -0.24 3.04
CA LEU A 51 -5.52 0.85 3.37
C LEU A 51 -5.36 2.00 2.38
N THR A 52 -5.77 1.77 1.13
CA THR A 52 -5.59 2.71 0.04
C THR A 52 -6.08 4.14 0.36
N PRO A 53 -7.23 4.34 1.03
CA PRO A 53 -7.67 5.71 1.38
C PRO A 53 -6.72 6.44 2.32
N MET A 54 -5.80 5.73 2.97
CA MET A 54 -4.83 6.30 3.88
C MET A 54 -3.51 6.67 3.20
N LEU A 55 -3.47 6.67 1.89
CA LEU A 55 -2.32 7.07 1.10
C LEU A 55 -1.77 8.42 1.57
N ALA A 56 -0.46 8.53 1.72
CA ALA A 56 0.17 9.75 2.20
C ALA A 56 1.60 9.87 1.67
N GLY A 57 2.07 11.11 1.59
CA GLY A 57 3.49 11.37 1.30
C GLY A 57 4.27 11.48 2.59
N ILE A 58 5.39 10.80 2.66
CA ILE A 58 6.29 10.88 3.82
C ILE A 58 7.71 11.16 3.37
N PRO A 59 8.55 11.75 4.24
CA PRO A 59 9.97 11.92 3.91
C PRO A 59 10.63 10.55 3.69
N ARG A 60 11.44 10.47 2.65
CA ARG A 60 12.14 9.22 2.29
C ARG A 60 12.92 8.64 3.48
N LYS A 61 13.54 9.50 4.27
CA LYS A 61 14.36 9.07 5.41
C LYS A 61 13.56 8.33 6.49
N GLU A 62 12.24 8.44 6.47
CA GLU A 62 11.40 7.75 7.45
C GLU A 62 11.04 6.33 7.04
N LEU A 63 11.37 5.94 5.79
CA LEU A 63 11.16 4.57 5.34
C LEU A 63 12.29 3.69 5.86
N GLY A 64 11.93 2.54 6.41
CA GLY A 64 12.89 1.52 6.79
C GLY A 64 13.34 0.69 5.59
N GLY A 65 14.04 -0.40 5.86
CA GLY A 65 14.47 -1.32 4.82
C GLY A 65 13.30 -2.06 4.18
N GLU A 66 13.55 -2.55 2.97
CA GLU A 66 12.56 -3.34 2.25
C GLU A 66 12.39 -4.70 2.93
N VAL A 67 11.13 -5.08 3.20
CA VAL A 67 10.80 -6.37 3.79
C VAL A 67 10.39 -7.36 2.70
N ASP A 68 9.62 -6.89 1.72
CA ASP A 68 9.10 -7.74 0.65
C ASP A 68 8.73 -6.84 -0.52
N SER A 69 8.47 -7.45 -1.67
CA SER A 69 8.06 -6.73 -2.86
C SER A 69 6.70 -7.23 -3.32
N LEU A 70 5.82 -6.30 -3.68
CA LEU A 70 4.50 -6.61 -4.25
C LEU A 70 4.42 -6.25 -5.73
N ARG A 71 5.55 -6.29 -6.44
CA ARG A 71 5.57 -5.98 -7.87
C ARG A 71 4.65 -6.89 -8.68
N GLU A 72 4.54 -8.16 -8.28
CA GLU A 72 3.66 -9.12 -8.94
C GLU A 72 2.18 -8.79 -8.70
N LYS A 73 1.89 -7.94 -7.73
CA LYS A 73 0.54 -7.51 -7.39
C LYS A 73 0.23 -6.10 -7.88
N SER A 74 1.08 -5.55 -8.75
CA SER A 74 0.93 -4.16 -9.21
C SER A 74 -0.42 -3.90 -9.87
N PHE A 75 -0.99 -4.89 -10.55
CA PHE A 75 -2.29 -4.75 -11.18
C PHE A 75 -3.39 -4.46 -10.15
N GLU A 76 -3.42 -5.23 -9.07
CA GLU A 76 -4.41 -5.04 -8.00
C GLU A 76 -4.21 -3.71 -7.27
N ILE A 77 -2.95 -3.30 -7.10
CA ILE A 77 -2.62 -2.04 -6.44
C ILE A 77 -3.07 -0.86 -7.31
N VAL A 78 -2.78 -0.89 -8.61
CA VAL A 78 -3.22 0.15 -9.53
C VAL A 78 -4.74 0.21 -9.60
N ALA A 79 -5.41 -0.94 -9.61
CA ALA A 79 -6.86 -0.99 -9.61
C ALA A 79 -7.45 -0.32 -8.36
N ALA A 80 -6.84 -0.55 -7.18
CA ALA A 80 -7.29 0.08 -5.94
C ALA A 80 -7.11 1.59 -5.98
N LEU A 81 -5.99 2.06 -6.54
CA LEU A 81 -5.74 3.48 -6.70
C LEU A 81 -6.74 4.11 -7.67
N ASP A 82 -7.09 3.41 -8.74
CA ASP A 82 -8.10 3.90 -9.69
C ASP A 82 -9.46 4.07 -9.02
N VAL A 83 -9.87 3.11 -8.17
CA VAL A 83 -11.11 3.23 -7.42
C VAL A 83 -11.07 4.44 -6.50
N LEU A 84 -9.94 4.66 -5.82
CA LEU A 84 -9.80 5.78 -4.91
C LEU A 84 -9.90 7.12 -5.64
N ILE A 85 -9.28 7.24 -6.80
CA ILE A 85 -9.16 8.52 -7.52
C ILE A 85 -10.37 8.79 -8.38
N SER A 86 -10.83 7.80 -9.15
CA SER A 86 -11.93 7.99 -10.09
C SER A 86 -13.31 7.84 -9.45
N GLY A 87 -13.38 7.20 -8.31
CA GLY A 87 -14.65 6.98 -7.61
C GLY A 87 -15.55 5.95 -8.26
N ILE A 88 -14.99 5.10 -9.06
CA ILE A 88 -15.76 4.11 -9.80
C ILE A 88 -15.39 2.71 -9.36
#